data_a614645e24011fa6d595b8314b675838
#
_entry.id   a614645e24011fa6d595b8314b675838
#
_cell.length_a   1.000
_cell.length_b   1.000
_cell.length_c   1.000
_cell.angle_alpha   90.00
_cell.angle_beta   90.00
_cell.angle_gamma   90.00
#
_symmetry.space_group_name_H-M   'P 1'
#
loop_
_entity.id
_entity.type
_entity.pdbx_description
1 polymer ?
#
loop_
_entity_poly.entity_id
_entity_poly.type
_entity_poly.pdbx_seq_one_letter_code
_entity_poly.pdbx_strand_id
1 'polypeptide(L)'
;MSERLEQAKRASIGQRLLRCARLFNERALARVREKTGVELRVVHTSLFPHIDLGGTRLTDLARRLGTSKQAAGQLVDELVEMGVLERTPDPTDCRARLVRFVG
;
A
#
# COMPACT_ATOMS: atom_id res chain seq x y z
N MET A 1 26.37 27.28 12.61
CA MET A 1 27.10 26.25 11.82
C MET A 1 26.64 24.83 12.13
N SER A 2 26.40 24.49 13.39
CA SER A 2 25.92 23.18 13.80
C SER A 2 24.54 22.85 13.25
N GLU A 3 23.62 23.81 13.17
CA GLU A 3 22.26 23.57 12.63
C GLU A 3 22.27 23.21 11.15
N ARG A 4 23.09 23.89 10.35
CA ARG A 4 23.20 23.55 8.91
C ARG A 4 23.76 22.16 8.69
N LEU A 5 24.76 21.79 9.49
CA LEU A 5 25.36 20.48 9.40
C LEU A 5 24.38 19.39 9.79
N GLU A 6 23.60 19.62 10.86
CA GLU A 6 22.59 18.69 11.30
C GLU A 6 21.44 18.55 10.29
N GLN A 7 20.99 19.64 9.69
CA GLN A 7 19.99 19.61 8.64
C GLN A 7 20.47 18.85 7.41
N ALA A 8 21.73 19.07 7.02
CA ALA A 8 22.34 18.35 5.90
C ALA A 8 22.43 16.85 6.19
N LYS A 9 22.79 16.47 7.40
CA LYS A 9 22.84 15.07 7.82
C LYS A 9 21.45 14.43 7.79
N ARG A 10 20.44 15.13 8.31
CA ARG A 10 19.06 14.64 8.32
C ARG A 10 18.52 14.47 6.91
N ALA A 11 18.78 15.42 6.01
CA ALA A 11 18.39 15.33 4.62
C ALA A 11 19.08 14.15 3.93
N SER A 12 20.38 13.94 4.19
CA SER A 12 21.13 12.82 3.63
C SER A 12 20.61 11.47 4.12
N ILE A 13 20.29 11.36 5.40
CA ILE A 13 19.69 10.14 5.98
C ILE A 13 18.33 9.88 5.37
N GLY A 14 17.50 10.92 5.25
CA GLY A 14 16.18 10.81 4.64
C GLY A 14 16.26 10.34 3.20
N GLN A 15 17.17 10.89 2.41
CA GLN A 15 17.38 10.46 1.03
C GLN A 15 17.83 9.01 0.93
N ARG A 16 18.73 8.58 1.81
CA ARG A 16 19.19 7.19 1.87
C ARG A 16 18.06 6.23 2.21
N LEU A 17 17.21 6.60 3.18
CA LEU A 17 16.06 5.80 3.56
C LEU A 17 15.08 5.67 2.41
N LEU A 18 14.77 6.76 1.72
CA LEU A 18 13.89 6.73 0.55
C LEU A 18 14.46 5.87 -0.57
N ARG A 19 15.77 5.97 -0.81
CA ARG A 19 16.44 5.14 -1.81
C ARG A 19 16.37 3.66 -1.43
N CYS A 20 16.64 3.32 -0.18
CA CYS A 20 16.56 1.94 0.30
C CYS A 20 15.13 1.39 0.17
N ALA A 21 14.13 2.18 0.55
CA ALA A 21 12.73 1.80 0.43
C ALA A 21 12.36 1.52 -1.03
N ARG A 22 12.79 2.37 -1.95
CA ARG A 22 12.54 2.18 -3.37
C ARG A 22 13.19 0.90 -3.92
N LEU A 23 14.46 0.69 -3.58
CA LEU A 23 15.17 -0.52 -4.00
C LEU A 23 14.53 -1.78 -3.42
N PHE A 24 14.12 -1.74 -2.17
CA PHE A 24 13.41 -2.84 -1.53
C PHE A 24 12.10 -3.14 -2.26
N ASN A 25 11.31 -2.10 -2.55
CA ASN A 25 10.05 -2.27 -3.26
C ASN A 25 10.26 -2.84 -4.67
N GLU A 26 11.23 -2.33 -5.41
CA GLU A 26 11.53 -2.83 -6.75
C GLU A 26 11.89 -4.32 -6.72
N ARG A 27 12.71 -4.73 -5.77
CA ARG A 27 13.09 -6.15 -5.62
C ARG A 27 11.92 -7.01 -5.18
N ALA A 28 11.10 -6.52 -4.26
CA ALA A 28 9.91 -7.23 -3.80
C ALA A 28 8.92 -7.43 -4.95
N LEU A 29 8.69 -6.39 -5.75
CA LEU A 29 7.81 -6.47 -6.92
C LEU A 29 8.35 -7.44 -7.97
N ALA A 30 9.65 -7.42 -8.22
CA ALA A 30 10.28 -8.35 -9.16
C ALA A 30 10.09 -9.80 -8.69
N ARG A 31 10.24 -10.07 -7.40
CA ARG A 31 10.04 -11.39 -6.83
C ARG A 31 8.60 -11.86 -6.95
N VAL A 32 7.65 -10.99 -6.68
CA VAL A 32 6.22 -11.32 -6.83
C VAL A 32 5.93 -11.67 -8.27
N ARG A 33 6.44 -10.90 -9.23
CA ARG A 33 6.26 -11.17 -10.65
C ARG A 33 6.86 -12.52 -11.06
N GLU A 34 8.05 -12.84 -10.58
CA GLU A 34 8.71 -14.11 -10.88
C GLU A 34 7.93 -15.31 -10.35
N LYS A 35 7.38 -15.20 -9.13
CA LYS A 35 6.69 -16.31 -8.46
C LYS A 35 5.24 -16.47 -8.89
N THR A 36 4.54 -15.39 -9.17
CA THR A 36 3.09 -15.41 -9.40
C THR A 36 2.70 -14.96 -10.80
N GLY A 37 3.61 -14.31 -11.53
CA GLY A 37 3.30 -13.68 -12.82
C GLY A 37 2.51 -12.39 -12.70
N VAL A 38 2.21 -11.93 -11.48
CA VAL A 38 1.45 -10.71 -11.25
C VAL A 38 2.37 -9.50 -11.29
N GLU A 39 2.02 -8.52 -12.13
CA GLU A 39 2.77 -7.27 -12.27
C GLU A 39 2.15 -6.19 -11.41
N LEU A 40 2.71 -5.99 -10.21
CA LEU A 40 2.31 -4.94 -9.29
C LEU A 40 3.14 -3.67 -9.53
N ARG A 41 2.48 -2.51 -9.41
CA ARG A 41 3.17 -1.22 -9.42
C ARG A 41 3.41 -0.76 -7.98
N VAL A 42 4.36 0.17 -7.80
CA VAL A 42 4.68 0.72 -6.47
C VAL A 42 3.43 1.35 -5.83
N VAL A 43 2.57 1.99 -6.61
CA VAL A 43 1.33 2.59 -6.12
C VAL A 43 0.41 1.54 -5.49
N HIS A 44 0.40 0.31 -5.99
CA HIS A 44 -0.39 -0.78 -5.41
C HIS A 44 0.14 -1.19 -4.05
N THR A 45 1.46 -1.21 -3.87
CA THR A 45 2.06 -1.61 -2.59
C THR A 45 1.84 -0.58 -1.49
N SER A 46 1.50 0.65 -1.83
CA SER A 46 1.20 1.68 -0.83
C SER A 46 -0.03 1.37 0.01
N LEU A 47 -0.93 0.55 -0.50
CA LEU A 47 -2.13 0.12 0.22
C LEU A 47 -1.84 -0.94 1.29
N PHE A 48 -0.87 -1.80 1.05
CA PHE A 48 -0.68 -3.03 1.83
C PHE A 48 -0.49 -2.79 3.33
N PRO A 49 0.34 -1.82 3.78
CA PRO A 49 0.50 -1.59 5.21
C PRO A 49 -0.78 -1.11 5.91
N HIS A 50 -1.75 -0.62 5.16
CA HIS A 50 -2.97 -0.04 5.70
C HIS A 50 -4.15 -1.01 5.73
N ILE A 51 -3.95 -2.23 5.23
CA ILE A 51 -4.98 -3.27 5.20
C ILE A 51 -4.78 -4.19 6.40
N ASP A 52 -5.76 -4.20 7.30
CA ASP A 52 -5.73 -5.04 8.50
C ASP A 52 -6.01 -6.51 8.14
N LEU A 53 -5.52 -7.43 8.96
CA LEU A 53 -5.67 -8.87 8.70
C LEU A 53 -7.13 -9.31 8.60
N GLY A 54 -8.01 -8.69 9.38
CA GLY A 54 -9.44 -8.99 9.35
C GLY A 54 -10.20 -8.28 8.23
N GLY A 55 -9.51 -7.44 7.48
CA GLY A 55 -10.12 -6.59 6.47
C GLY A 55 -10.28 -5.15 6.92
N THR A 56 -10.36 -4.24 5.96
CA THR A 56 -10.46 -2.80 6.20
C THR A 56 -11.52 -2.20 5.29
N ARG A 57 -12.36 -1.33 5.83
CA ARG A 57 -13.36 -0.63 5.02
C ARG A 57 -12.67 0.35 4.07
N LEU A 58 -13.24 0.51 2.88
CA LEU A 58 -12.68 1.40 1.86
C LEU A 58 -12.54 2.84 2.36
N THR A 59 -13.50 3.33 3.14
CA THR A 59 -13.43 4.68 3.73
C THR A 59 -12.24 4.85 4.65
N ASP A 60 -11.95 3.84 5.47
CA ASP A 60 -10.80 3.87 6.38
C ASP A 60 -9.49 3.77 5.60
N LEU A 61 -9.46 2.93 4.57
CA LEU A 61 -8.30 2.80 3.71
C LEU A 61 -7.97 4.13 3.00
N ALA A 62 -8.98 4.77 2.43
CA ALA A 62 -8.83 6.07 1.77
C ALA A 62 -8.29 7.13 2.73
N ARG A 63 -8.82 7.16 3.96
CA ARG A 63 -8.35 8.08 4.99
C ARG A 63 -6.89 7.84 5.36
N ARG A 64 -6.51 6.60 5.56
CA ARG A 64 -5.12 6.23 5.88
C ARG A 64 -4.15 6.57 4.76
N LEU A 65 -4.59 6.44 3.52
CA LEU A 65 -3.79 6.81 2.34
C LEU A 65 -3.75 8.31 2.08
N GLY A 66 -4.64 9.08 2.70
CA GLY A 66 -4.77 10.51 2.43
C GLY A 66 -5.31 10.81 1.04
N THR A 67 -6.18 9.96 0.51
CA THR A 67 -6.76 10.09 -0.82
C THR A 67 -8.28 10.04 -0.77
N SER A 68 -8.93 10.27 -1.92
CA SER A 68 -10.38 10.15 -2.03
C SER A 68 -10.81 8.67 -1.99
N LYS A 69 -12.05 8.44 -1.59
CA LYS A 69 -12.64 7.10 -1.62
C LYS A 69 -12.65 6.54 -3.05
N GLN A 70 -12.91 7.39 -4.03
CA GLN A 70 -12.93 7.01 -5.44
C GLN A 70 -11.55 6.53 -5.91
N ALA A 71 -10.49 7.27 -5.58
CA ALA A 71 -9.13 6.90 -5.96
C ALA A 71 -8.69 5.61 -5.27
N ALA A 72 -8.97 5.46 -3.97
CA ALA A 72 -8.68 4.22 -3.24
C ALA A 72 -9.46 3.04 -3.83
N GLY A 73 -10.73 3.25 -4.16
CA GLY A 73 -11.58 2.22 -4.77
C GLY A 73 -11.04 1.74 -6.11
N GLN A 74 -10.50 2.64 -6.90
CA GLN A 74 -9.91 2.30 -8.20
C GLN A 74 -8.68 1.41 -8.03
N LEU A 75 -7.80 1.73 -7.08
CA LEU A 75 -6.63 0.91 -6.78
C LEU A 75 -7.04 -0.48 -6.25
N VAL A 76 -8.05 -0.52 -5.39
CA VAL A 76 -8.60 -1.78 -4.86
C VAL A 76 -9.17 -2.62 -6.00
N ASP A 77 -9.93 -2.03 -6.91
CA ASP A 77 -10.49 -2.75 -8.08
C ASP A 77 -9.39 -3.40 -8.91
N GLU A 78 -8.31 -2.67 -9.18
CA GLU A 78 -7.16 -3.21 -9.91
C GLU A 78 -6.56 -4.42 -9.19
N LEU A 79 -6.38 -4.32 -7.88
CA LEU A 79 -5.81 -5.41 -7.08
C LEU A 79 -6.75 -6.60 -6.93
N VAL A 80 -8.04 -6.37 -6.89
CA VAL A 80 -9.04 -7.45 -6.91
C VAL A 80 -8.97 -8.19 -8.24
N GLU A 81 -8.86 -7.46 -9.34
CA GLU A 81 -8.74 -8.05 -10.67
C GLU A 81 -7.47 -8.87 -10.81
N MET A 82 -6.38 -8.45 -10.16
CA MET A 82 -5.11 -9.20 -10.13
C MET A 82 -5.15 -10.41 -9.19
N GLY A 83 -6.19 -10.58 -8.39
CA GLY A 83 -6.31 -11.68 -7.44
C GLY A 83 -5.54 -11.48 -6.14
N VAL A 84 -5.09 -10.26 -5.85
CA VAL A 84 -4.33 -9.93 -4.64
C VAL A 84 -5.26 -9.59 -3.48
N LEU A 85 -6.31 -8.84 -3.76
CA LEU A 85 -7.32 -8.43 -2.78
C LEU A 85 -8.68 -9.01 -3.12
N GLU A 86 -9.54 -9.06 -2.12
CA GLU A 86 -10.94 -9.43 -2.28
C GLU A 86 -11.82 -8.52 -1.44
N ARG A 87 -13.09 -8.41 -1.82
CA ARG A 87 -14.10 -7.74 -1.02
C ARG A 87 -14.98 -8.78 -0.36
N THR A 88 -15.15 -8.66 0.96
CA THR A 88 -15.99 -9.56 1.75
C THR A 88 -17.03 -8.76 2.52
N PRO A 89 -18.19 -9.35 2.85
CA PRO A 89 -19.15 -8.66 3.70
C PRO A 89 -18.58 -8.33 5.07
N ASP A 90 -18.92 -7.14 5.58
CA ASP A 90 -18.58 -6.77 6.94
C ASP A 90 -19.50 -7.52 7.91
N PRO A 91 -18.99 -8.32 8.85
CA PRO A 91 -19.84 -9.07 9.77
C PRO A 91 -20.62 -8.17 10.72
N THR A 92 -20.21 -6.92 10.90
CA THR A 92 -20.88 -5.97 11.79
C THR A 92 -21.88 -5.06 11.07
N ASP A 93 -21.84 -5.00 9.74
CA ASP A 93 -22.73 -4.17 8.93
C ASP A 93 -22.91 -4.80 7.56
N CYS A 94 -24.10 -5.36 7.33
CA CYS A 94 -24.43 -6.07 6.08
C CYS A 94 -24.42 -5.17 4.83
N ARG A 95 -24.41 -3.84 5.01
CA ARG A 95 -24.36 -2.88 3.90
C ARG A 95 -22.93 -2.52 3.51
N ALA A 96 -21.96 -2.85 4.36
CA ALA A 96 -20.57 -2.53 4.13
C ALA A 96 -19.78 -3.74 3.65
N ARG A 97 -18.70 -3.48 2.97
CA ARG A 97 -17.74 -4.51 2.56
C ARG A 97 -16.36 -4.18 3.10
N LEU A 98 -15.62 -5.24 3.38
CA LEU A 98 -14.23 -5.14 3.79
C LEU A 98 -13.32 -5.50 2.62
N VAL A 99 -12.19 -4.79 2.53
CA VAL A 99 -11.10 -5.11 1.63
C VAL A 99 -10.09 -5.93 2.42
N ARG A 100 -9.69 -7.09 1.91
CA ARG A 100 -8.73 -7.96 2.57
C ARG A 100 -7.86 -8.68 1.56
N PHE A 101 -6.72 -9.18 2.02
CA PHE A 101 -5.88 -10.03 1.17
C PHE A 101 -6.57 -11.36 0.91
N VAL A 102 -6.42 -11.86 -0.30
CA VAL A 102 -6.88 -13.21 -0.67
C VAL A 102 -6.07 -14.23 0.13
N GLY A 103 -6.77 -15.10 0.83
CA GLY A 103 -6.17 -16.05 1.75
C GLY A 103 -5.52 -17.26 1.12
#